data_fee6fe049a5a97465c22de2d80c8740f
#
_entry.id   fee6fe049a5a97465c22de2d80c8740f
#
_cell.length_a   1.000
_cell.length_b   1.000
_cell.length_c   1.000
_cell.angle_alpha   90.00
_cell.angle_beta   90.00
_cell.angle_gamma   90.00
#
_symmetry.space_group_name_H-M   'P 1'
#
loop_
_entity.id
_entity.type
_entity.pdbx_description
1 polymer ?
#
loop_
_entity_poly.entity_id
_entity_poly.type
_entity_poly.pdbx_seq_one_letter_code
_entity_poly.pdbx_strand_id
1 'polypeptide(L)'
;MLRNLLIYSAVGVFHYVFRKRFMLISEDPERAYDSGMRVWLWDFLFYVSFGIVITISVEIAGVLMVFAQLVAPAIIALNSSDRWGKRIAIAWAVGFMASAVGLIASYQADFPSGPAIVCSLGLFLLLFGGWRMLRPARSAALEPSSPAPLPQAGEG
;
A
#
# COMPACT_ATOMS: atom_id res chain seq x y z
N MET A 1 -12.88 -18.06 16.22
CA MET A 1 -11.53 -18.00 15.59
C MET A 1 -11.44 -18.82 14.30
N LEU A 2 -11.85 -20.09 14.28
CA LEU A 2 -11.79 -20.95 13.08
C LEU A 2 -12.54 -20.37 11.85
N ARG A 3 -13.73 -19.81 12.07
CA ARG A 3 -14.53 -19.14 11.02
C ARG A 3 -13.74 -18.03 10.32
N ASN A 4 -13.09 -17.17 11.07
CA ASN A 4 -12.33 -16.03 10.51
C ASN A 4 -11.09 -16.51 9.74
N LEU A 5 -10.40 -17.52 10.27
CA LEU A 5 -9.28 -18.16 9.59
C LEU A 5 -9.70 -18.77 8.24
N LEU A 6 -10.84 -19.42 8.19
CA LEU A 6 -11.39 -19.99 6.95
C LEU A 6 -11.71 -18.90 5.92
N ILE A 7 -12.33 -17.80 6.35
CA ILE A 7 -12.68 -16.69 5.45
C ILE A 7 -11.40 -16.03 4.89
N TYR A 8 -10.42 -15.70 5.74
CA TYR A 8 -9.16 -15.12 5.30
C TYR A 8 -8.39 -16.06 4.36
N SER A 9 -8.38 -17.36 4.66
CA SER A 9 -7.75 -18.35 3.80
C SER A 9 -8.45 -18.46 2.44
N ALA A 10 -9.78 -18.48 2.43
CA ALA A 10 -10.57 -18.54 1.20
C ALA A 10 -10.31 -17.31 0.32
N VAL A 11 -10.34 -16.10 0.90
CA VAL A 11 -10.06 -14.86 0.19
C VAL A 11 -8.60 -14.83 -0.30
N GLY A 12 -7.65 -15.27 0.54
CA GLY A 12 -6.23 -15.35 0.17
C GLY A 12 -5.98 -16.29 -1.00
N VAL A 13 -6.57 -17.49 -0.96
CA VAL A 13 -6.49 -18.48 -2.05
C VAL A 13 -7.13 -17.91 -3.33
N PHE A 14 -8.29 -17.28 -3.22
CA PHE A 14 -8.96 -16.64 -4.35
C PHE A 14 -8.04 -15.60 -5.03
N HIS A 15 -7.47 -14.67 -4.25
CA HIS A 15 -6.55 -13.67 -4.79
C HIS A 15 -5.26 -14.28 -5.35
N TYR A 16 -4.72 -15.33 -4.72
CA TYR A 16 -3.53 -16.01 -5.20
C TYR A 16 -3.77 -16.72 -6.54
N VAL A 17 -4.90 -17.41 -6.70
CA VAL A 17 -5.27 -18.09 -7.95
C VAL A 17 -5.47 -17.09 -9.09
N PHE A 18 -6.15 -15.97 -8.81
CA PHE A 18 -6.47 -14.95 -9.82
C PHE A 18 -5.48 -13.79 -9.88
N ARG A 19 -4.33 -13.88 -9.18
CA ARG A 19 -3.32 -12.80 -9.08
C ARG A 19 -2.89 -12.21 -10.43
N LYS A 20 -2.76 -13.05 -11.46
CA LYS A 20 -2.36 -12.58 -12.81
C LYS A 20 -3.39 -11.66 -13.44
N ARG A 21 -4.68 -11.93 -13.22
CA ARG A 21 -5.78 -11.10 -13.75
C ARG A 21 -5.89 -9.78 -12.99
N PHE A 22 -5.78 -9.82 -11.66
CA PHE A 22 -5.77 -8.62 -10.85
C PHE A 22 -4.57 -7.72 -11.16
N MET A 23 -3.39 -8.33 -11.38
CA MET A 23 -2.17 -7.60 -11.72
C MET A 23 -2.27 -6.94 -13.10
N LEU A 24 -2.83 -7.64 -14.09
CA LEU A 24 -3.06 -7.08 -15.42
C LEU A 24 -4.00 -5.87 -15.39
N ILE A 25 -5.10 -5.96 -14.64
CA ILE A 25 -6.06 -4.86 -14.49
C ILE A 25 -5.43 -3.66 -13.77
N SER A 26 -4.56 -3.91 -12.78
CA SER A 26 -3.92 -2.85 -11.99
C SER A 26 -2.76 -2.17 -12.72
N GLU A 27 -2.02 -2.89 -13.57
CA GLU A 27 -0.84 -2.36 -14.27
C GLU A 27 -1.18 -1.80 -15.65
N ASP A 28 -2.08 -2.44 -16.38
CA ASP A 28 -2.44 -2.07 -17.75
C ASP A 28 -3.93 -2.32 -18.02
N PRO A 29 -4.81 -1.42 -17.55
CA PRO A 29 -6.25 -1.57 -17.72
C PRO A 29 -6.67 -1.57 -19.19
N GLU A 30 -5.97 -0.87 -20.08
CA GLU A 30 -6.28 -0.84 -21.52
C GLU A 30 -6.11 -2.22 -22.16
N ARG A 31 -4.99 -2.89 -21.87
CA ARG A 31 -4.78 -4.28 -22.32
C ARG A 31 -5.79 -5.26 -21.74
N ALA A 32 -6.26 -5.03 -20.51
CA ALA A 32 -7.30 -5.86 -19.92
C ALA A 32 -8.61 -5.73 -20.69
N TYR A 33 -8.98 -4.52 -21.12
CA TYR A 33 -10.15 -4.28 -21.97
C TYR A 33 -10.00 -4.91 -23.37
N ASP A 34 -8.85 -4.72 -24.02
CA ASP A 34 -8.56 -5.26 -25.34
C ASP A 34 -8.57 -6.79 -25.40
N SER A 35 -8.22 -7.44 -24.28
CA SER A 35 -8.29 -8.91 -24.14
C SER A 35 -9.71 -9.47 -24.01
N GLY A 36 -10.76 -8.63 -24.09
CA GLY A 36 -12.16 -9.02 -23.93
C GLY A 36 -12.55 -9.37 -22.49
N MET A 37 -11.70 -9.04 -21.53
CA MET A 37 -11.95 -9.32 -20.11
C MET A 37 -13.00 -8.35 -19.55
N ARG A 38 -13.97 -8.87 -18.81
CA ARG A 38 -14.96 -8.04 -18.11
C ARG A 38 -14.31 -7.40 -16.89
N VAL A 39 -13.53 -6.32 -17.09
CA VAL A 39 -12.79 -5.61 -16.03
C VAL A 39 -13.70 -5.23 -14.88
N TRP A 40 -14.90 -4.68 -15.17
CA TRP A 40 -15.89 -4.32 -14.15
C TRP A 40 -16.24 -5.48 -13.18
N LEU A 41 -16.36 -6.70 -13.67
CA LEU A 41 -16.67 -7.86 -12.83
C LEU A 41 -15.51 -8.22 -11.90
N TRP A 42 -14.29 -8.11 -12.39
CA TRP A 42 -13.08 -8.37 -11.58
C TRP A 42 -12.85 -7.30 -10.54
N ASP A 43 -13.09 -6.04 -10.87
CA ASP A 43 -13.07 -4.93 -9.92
C ASP A 43 -14.12 -5.11 -8.84
N PHE A 44 -15.35 -5.47 -9.22
CA PHE A 44 -16.42 -5.75 -8.27
C PHE A 44 -16.03 -6.89 -7.31
N LEU A 45 -15.51 -8.01 -7.82
CA LEU A 45 -15.05 -9.13 -6.99
C LEU A 45 -13.92 -8.70 -6.03
N PHE A 46 -13.00 -7.88 -6.51
CA PHE A 46 -11.93 -7.34 -5.69
C PHE A 46 -12.49 -6.49 -4.54
N TYR A 47 -13.35 -5.53 -4.83
CA TYR A 47 -13.92 -4.65 -3.81
C TYR A 47 -14.79 -5.40 -2.80
N VAL A 48 -15.57 -6.38 -3.25
CA VAL A 48 -16.39 -7.21 -2.35
C VAL A 48 -15.50 -8.04 -1.42
N SER A 49 -14.49 -8.71 -1.96
CA SER A 49 -13.58 -9.52 -1.14
C SER A 49 -12.78 -8.66 -0.16
N PHE A 50 -12.33 -7.47 -0.59
CA PHE A 50 -11.66 -6.49 0.24
C PHE A 50 -12.57 -5.96 1.35
N GLY A 51 -13.83 -5.65 1.02
CA GLY A 51 -14.84 -5.22 1.99
C GLY A 51 -15.10 -6.27 3.07
N ILE A 52 -15.20 -7.54 2.70
CA ILE A 52 -15.38 -8.65 3.65
C ILE A 52 -14.17 -8.74 4.61
N VAL A 53 -12.95 -8.67 4.07
CA VAL A 53 -11.72 -8.72 4.88
C VAL A 53 -11.66 -7.55 5.86
N ILE A 54 -11.93 -6.32 5.38
CA ILE A 54 -11.92 -5.13 6.23
C ILE A 54 -12.98 -5.25 7.33
N THR A 55 -14.21 -5.63 7.00
CA THR A 55 -15.30 -5.74 7.96
C THR A 55 -14.94 -6.68 9.12
N ILE A 56 -14.41 -7.86 8.79
CA ILE A 56 -14.00 -8.84 9.81
C ILE A 56 -12.79 -8.32 10.61
N SER A 57 -11.85 -7.66 9.94
CA SER A 57 -10.67 -7.08 10.61
C SER A 57 -11.06 -5.98 11.59
N VAL A 58 -12.01 -5.13 11.21
CA VAL A 58 -12.55 -4.05 12.07
C VAL A 58 -13.28 -4.62 13.28
N GLU A 59 -14.05 -5.70 13.10
CA GLU A 59 -14.73 -6.38 14.21
C GLU A 59 -13.74 -6.91 15.25
N ILE A 60 -12.58 -7.39 14.82
CA ILE A 60 -11.57 -7.99 15.70
C ILE A 60 -10.62 -6.95 16.32
N ALA A 61 -10.11 -6.05 15.50
CA ALA A 61 -9.00 -5.16 15.85
C ALA A 61 -9.42 -3.71 16.10
N GLY A 62 -10.63 -3.34 15.71
CA GLY A 62 -11.12 -1.98 15.75
C GLY A 62 -10.75 -1.15 14.50
N VAL A 63 -11.60 -0.18 14.20
CA VAL A 63 -11.51 0.67 12.99
C VAL A 63 -10.16 1.39 12.91
N LEU A 64 -9.76 2.06 14.00
CA LEU A 64 -8.56 2.88 14.03
C LEU A 64 -7.29 2.07 13.76
N MET A 65 -7.20 0.89 14.36
CA MET A 65 -6.05 -0.01 14.16
C MET A 65 -5.98 -0.52 12.72
N VAL A 66 -7.11 -0.92 12.13
CA VAL A 66 -7.15 -1.42 10.75
C VAL A 66 -6.73 -0.32 9.76
N PHE A 67 -7.26 0.90 9.92
CA PHE A 67 -6.87 2.03 9.07
C PHE A 67 -5.39 2.39 9.23
N ALA A 68 -4.88 2.48 10.45
CA ALA A 68 -3.48 2.76 10.69
C ALA A 68 -2.56 1.71 10.04
N GLN A 69 -2.94 0.42 10.15
CA GLN A 69 -2.20 -0.70 9.58
C GLN A 69 -2.23 -0.74 8.04
N LEU A 70 -3.28 -0.22 7.42
CA LEU A 70 -3.35 -0.09 5.96
C LEU A 70 -2.56 1.12 5.45
N VAL A 71 -2.68 2.26 6.11
CA VAL A 71 -2.17 3.54 5.61
C VAL A 71 -0.68 3.73 5.90
N ALA A 72 -0.24 3.54 7.14
CA ALA A 72 1.14 3.88 7.52
C ALA A 72 2.21 3.03 6.81
N PRO A 73 2.11 1.68 6.77
CA PRO A 73 3.05 0.86 6.02
C PRO A 73 3.01 1.11 4.52
N ALA A 74 1.82 1.40 3.96
CA ALA A 74 1.67 1.69 2.54
C ALA A 74 2.39 2.99 2.14
N ILE A 75 2.23 4.06 2.93
CA ILE A 75 2.94 5.34 2.69
C ILE A 75 4.45 5.13 2.72
N ILE A 76 4.97 4.42 3.72
CA ILE A 76 6.40 4.13 3.83
C ILE A 76 6.89 3.32 2.63
N ALA A 77 6.17 2.28 2.25
CA ALA A 77 6.54 1.41 1.15
C ALA A 77 6.52 2.12 -0.22
N LEU A 78 5.47 2.89 -0.50
CA LEU A 78 5.33 3.67 -1.74
C LEU A 78 6.48 4.66 -1.90
N ASN A 79 6.91 5.26 -0.81
CA ASN A 79 7.98 6.24 -0.81
C ASN A 79 9.40 5.63 -0.76
N SER A 80 9.52 4.32 -0.56
CA SER A 80 10.82 3.64 -0.40
C SER A 80 11.33 2.97 -1.67
N SER A 81 10.46 2.58 -2.60
CA SER A 81 10.85 1.83 -3.79
C SER A 81 9.81 1.94 -4.91
N ASP A 82 10.27 1.82 -6.17
CA ASP A 82 9.39 1.81 -7.35
C ASP A 82 9.00 0.40 -7.80
N ARG A 83 9.67 -0.64 -7.26
CA ARG A 83 9.39 -2.03 -7.60
C ARG A 83 8.28 -2.61 -6.72
N TRP A 84 7.21 -3.11 -7.34
CA TRP A 84 6.06 -3.69 -6.65
C TRP A 84 6.41 -4.74 -5.58
N GLY A 85 7.25 -5.71 -5.90
CA GLY A 85 7.66 -6.74 -4.96
C GLY A 85 8.39 -6.18 -3.73
N LYS A 86 9.23 -5.16 -3.92
CA LYS A 86 9.92 -4.48 -2.80
C LYS A 86 8.95 -3.66 -1.97
N ARG A 87 7.98 -2.98 -2.58
CA ARG A 87 6.94 -2.24 -1.86
C ARG A 87 6.16 -3.15 -0.92
N ILE A 88 5.71 -4.30 -1.42
CA ILE A 88 4.98 -5.28 -0.61
C ILE A 88 5.84 -5.78 0.55
N ALA A 89 7.10 -6.15 0.29
CA ALA A 89 8.00 -6.63 1.34
C ALA A 89 8.26 -5.57 2.41
N ILE A 90 8.46 -4.30 2.02
CA ILE A 90 8.67 -3.18 2.95
C ILE A 90 7.40 -2.93 3.78
N ALA A 91 6.21 -2.90 3.15
CA ALA A 91 4.96 -2.71 3.86
C ALA A 91 4.73 -3.81 4.91
N TRP A 92 4.99 -5.06 4.56
CA TRP A 92 4.91 -6.18 5.49
C TRP A 92 5.91 -6.07 6.64
N ALA A 93 7.16 -5.74 6.33
CA ALA A 93 8.20 -5.58 7.35
C ALA A 93 7.86 -4.46 8.32
N VAL A 94 7.45 -3.29 7.82
CA VAL A 94 7.07 -2.13 8.65
C VAL A 94 5.84 -2.46 9.50
N GLY A 95 4.80 -3.02 8.90
CA GLY A 95 3.58 -3.39 9.62
C GLY A 95 3.86 -4.40 10.74
N PHE A 96 4.66 -5.43 10.46
CA PHE A 96 5.05 -6.43 11.44
C PHE A 96 5.90 -5.84 12.57
N MET A 97 6.95 -5.07 12.23
CA MET A 97 7.84 -4.46 13.23
C MET A 97 7.10 -3.46 14.11
N ALA A 98 6.27 -2.59 13.52
CA ALA A 98 5.49 -1.63 14.28
C ALA A 98 4.47 -2.32 15.21
N SER A 99 3.85 -3.40 14.75
CA SER A 99 2.94 -4.19 15.60
C SER A 99 3.68 -4.87 16.75
N ALA A 100 4.86 -5.44 16.49
CA ALA A 100 5.68 -6.05 17.53
C ALA A 100 6.13 -5.03 18.57
N VAL A 101 6.63 -3.87 18.15
CA VAL A 101 7.04 -2.77 19.05
C VAL A 101 5.84 -2.25 19.84
N GLY A 102 4.69 -2.02 19.18
CA GLY A 102 3.47 -1.58 19.85
C GLY A 102 2.96 -2.58 20.90
N LEU A 103 3.04 -3.87 20.59
CA LEU A 103 2.64 -4.91 21.53
C LEU A 103 3.57 -5.01 22.76
N ILE A 104 4.89 -4.92 22.54
CA ILE A 104 5.88 -4.88 23.62
C ILE A 104 5.66 -3.64 24.50
N ALA A 105 5.46 -2.48 23.90
CA ALA A 105 5.17 -1.25 24.63
C ALA A 105 3.86 -1.34 25.42
N SER A 106 2.82 -1.93 24.84
CA SER A 106 1.54 -2.21 25.49
C SER A 106 1.73 -3.06 26.74
N TYR A 107 2.51 -4.12 26.64
CA TYR A 107 2.79 -5.03 27.76
C TYR A 107 3.57 -4.35 28.89
N GLN A 108 4.57 -3.52 28.56
CA GLN A 108 5.41 -2.85 29.57
C GLN A 108 4.70 -1.69 30.27
N ALA A 109 3.83 -0.98 29.54
CA ALA A 109 3.16 0.21 30.04
C ALA A 109 1.73 -0.05 30.55
N ASP A 110 1.29 -1.32 30.53
CA ASP A 110 -0.07 -1.73 30.91
C ASP A 110 -1.17 -1.00 30.12
N PHE A 111 -0.88 -0.76 28.83
CA PHE A 111 -1.73 0.02 27.90
C PHE A 111 -2.54 -0.90 26.98
N PRO A 112 -3.73 -0.50 26.52
CA PRO A 112 -4.49 -1.27 25.53
C PRO A 112 -3.68 -1.48 24.25
N SER A 113 -3.62 -2.73 23.76
CA SER A 113 -2.76 -3.11 22.61
C SER A 113 -3.09 -2.38 21.31
N GLY A 114 -4.39 -2.13 21.03
CA GLY A 114 -4.81 -1.42 19.81
C GLY A 114 -4.20 -0.01 19.71
N PRO A 115 -4.46 0.89 20.66
CA PRO A 115 -3.84 2.23 20.67
C PRO A 115 -2.31 2.21 20.68
N ALA A 116 -1.68 1.27 21.41
CA ALA A 116 -0.22 1.16 21.46
C ALA A 116 0.38 0.84 20.07
N ILE A 117 -0.25 -0.08 19.31
CA ILE A 117 0.16 -0.39 17.93
C ILE A 117 -0.05 0.81 17.02
N VAL A 118 -1.17 1.54 17.13
CA VAL A 118 -1.42 2.75 16.35
C VAL A 118 -0.37 3.83 16.61
N CYS A 119 -0.03 4.07 17.87
CA CYS A 119 1.05 4.99 18.24
C CYS A 119 2.41 4.57 17.68
N SER A 120 2.72 3.27 17.73
CA SER A 120 3.94 2.72 17.14
C SER A 120 3.99 2.94 15.64
N LEU A 121 2.90 2.68 14.91
CA LEU A 121 2.80 2.94 13.47
C LEU A 121 2.98 4.42 13.14
N GLY A 122 2.37 5.31 13.92
CA GLY A 122 2.54 6.76 13.80
C GLY A 122 4.00 7.17 14.02
N LEU A 123 4.66 6.62 15.04
CA LEU A 123 6.08 6.87 15.31
C LEU A 123 6.97 6.43 14.15
N PHE A 124 6.75 5.23 13.58
CA PHE A 124 7.47 4.75 12.41
C PHE A 124 7.29 5.68 11.21
N LEU A 125 6.07 6.17 11.00
CA LEU A 125 5.78 7.10 9.91
C LEU A 125 6.48 8.44 10.11
N LEU A 126 6.49 8.99 11.33
CA LEU A 126 7.16 10.23 11.66
C LEU A 126 8.68 10.12 11.53
N LEU A 127 9.27 9.03 12.02
CA LEU A 127 10.71 8.76 11.88
C LEU A 127 11.12 8.64 10.41
N PHE A 128 10.33 7.93 9.63
CA PHE A 128 10.57 7.80 8.19
C PHE A 128 10.44 9.14 7.45
N GLY A 129 9.38 9.91 7.75
CA GLY A 129 9.15 11.23 7.16
C GLY A 129 10.26 12.23 7.55
N GLY A 130 10.64 12.28 8.82
CA GLY A 130 11.73 13.10 9.32
C GLY A 130 13.07 12.74 8.68
N TRP A 131 13.39 11.46 8.60
CA TRP A 131 14.61 11.00 7.93
C TRP A 131 14.64 11.36 6.43
N ARG A 132 13.50 11.32 5.78
CA ARG A 132 13.39 11.70 4.37
C ARG A 132 13.54 13.21 4.16
N MET A 133 13.04 14.04 5.08
CA MET A 133 13.22 15.49 5.03
C MET A 133 14.68 15.89 5.25
N LEU A 134 15.42 15.15 6.06
CA LEU A 134 16.85 15.39 6.32
C LEU A 134 17.76 14.92 5.17
N ARG A 135 17.26 14.04 4.27
CA ARG A 135 17.97 13.72 3.04
C ARG A 135 17.66 14.80 2.01
N PRO A 136 18.68 15.59 1.56
CA PRO A 136 18.45 16.54 0.50
C PRO A 136 17.83 15.77 -0.68
N ALA A 137 16.67 16.26 -1.16
CA ALA A 137 16.09 15.77 -2.39
C ALA A 137 17.24 15.78 -3.41
N ARG A 138 17.59 14.62 -3.96
CA ARG A 138 18.25 14.59 -5.24
C ARG A 138 17.24 15.26 -6.17
N SER A 139 17.45 16.57 -6.36
CA SER A 139 16.80 17.32 -7.42
C SER A 139 17.05 16.50 -8.68
N ALA A 140 16.03 15.78 -9.13
CA ALA A 140 15.93 15.51 -10.54
C ALA A 140 16.00 16.91 -11.13
N ALA A 141 17.17 17.25 -11.68
CA ALA A 141 17.31 18.40 -12.51
C ALA A 141 16.20 18.27 -13.55
N LEU A 142 15.13 18.99 -13.32
CA LEU A 142 14.28 19.47 -14.38
C LEU A 142 15.21 20.43 -15.14
N GLU A 143 16.04 19.87 -15.99
CA GLU A 143 16.56 20.64 -17.10
C GLU A 143 15.33 21.22 -17.77
N PRO A 144 15.17 22.56 -17.74
CA PRO A 144 14.17 23.16 -18.58
C PRO A 144 14.54 22.72 -20.00
N SER A 145 13.70 21.86 -20.59
CA SER A 145 13.84 21.52 -21.99
C SER A 145 13.95 22.85 -22.73
N SER A 146 15.18 23.14 -23.20
CA SER A 146 15.44 24.30 -24.03
C SER A 146 14.36 24.31 -25.11
N PRO A 147 13.58 25.39 -25.26
CA PRO A 147 12.59 25.45 -26.31
C PRO A 147 13.30 25.19 -27.65
N ALA A 148 12.77 24.22 -28.41
CA ALA A 148 13.27 23.89 -29.71
C ALA A 148 13.44 25.20 -30.52
N PRO A 149 14.58 25.44 -31.19
CA PRO A 149 14.76 26.62 -31.98
C PRO A 149 13.66 26.67 -33.05
N LEU A 150 12.94 27.79 -33.07
CA LEU A 150 11.91 28.04 -34.07
C LEU A 150 12.53 27.86 -35.46
N PRO A 151 11.84 27.20 -36.41
CA PRO A 151 12.32 27.15 -37.79
C PRO A 151 12.51 28.58 -38.31
N GLN A 152 13.73 28.92 -38.67
CA GLN A 152 14.01 30.20 -39.33
C GLN A 152 13.19 30.21 -40.63
N ALA A 153 12.23 31.12 -40.71
CA ALA A 153 11.53 31.40 -41.94
C ALA A 153 12.58 31.81 -42.95
N GLY A 154 12.78 30.95 -43.97
CA GLY A 154 13.69 31.24 -45.06
C GLY A 154 13.29 32.52 -45.77
N GLU A 155 14.18 33.47 -45.74
CA GLU A 155 14.19 34.58 -46.68
C GLU A 155 14.50 34.02 -48.06
N GLY A 156 13.60 34.23 -49.00
CA GLY A 156 13.75 33.92 -50.41
C GLY A 156 12.58 34.47 -51.17
#